data_0e25d97b46ee1edf67ad5ca005c0cc00
#
_entry.id   0e25d97b46ee1edf67ad5ca005c0cc00
#
_cell.length_a   1.000
_cell.length_b   1.000
_cell.length_c   1.000
_cell.angle_alpha   90.00
_cell.angle_beta   90.00
_cell.angle_gamma   90.00
#
_symmetry.space_group_name_H-M   'P 1'
#
loop_
_entity.id
_entity.type
_entity.pdbx_description
1 polymer ?
#
loop_
_entity_poly.entity_id
_entity_poly.type
_entity_poly.pdbx_seq_one_letter_code
_entity_poly.pdbx_strand_id
1 'polypeptide(L)' 'MDKLDLHGVRHHDVDRLVENFVLLNEAPLTIICGNSDRMIKLVRDTLDKIYDNHNISWQLWNHNTYKILK' A
#
# COMPACT_ATOMS: atom_id res chain seq x y z
N MET A 1 14.53 0.58 0.86
CA MET A 1 13.57 1.51 0.22
C MET A 1 12.29 1.55 1.04
N ASP A 2 11.90 2.73 1.44
CA ASP A 2 10.76 2.90 2.34
C ASP A 2 9.54 3.57 1.68
N LYS A 3 9.57 3.71 0.36
CA LYS A 3 8.49 4.35 -0.39
C LYS A 3 8.18 3.57 -1.66
N LEU A 4 6.89 3.34 -1.91
CA LEU A 4 6.39 2.75 -3.15
C LEU A 4 5.46 3.75 -3.81
N ASP A 5 5.82 4.20 -5.02
CA ASP A 5 5.00 5.12 -5.79
C ASP A 5 4.27 4.33 -6.89
N LEU A 6 2.94 4.29 -6.79
CA LEU A 6 2.11 3.53 -7.71
C LEU A 6 1.59 4.36 -8.88
N HIS A 7 2.06 5.60 -9.02
CA HIS A 7 1.68 6.43 -10.14
C HIS A 7 2.08 5.75 -11.46
N GLY A 8 1.10 5.54 -12.34
CA GLY A 8 1.35 4.90 -13.63
C GLY A 8 1.39 3.37 -13.60
N VAL A 9 1.23 2.76 -12.42
CA VAL A 9 1.21 1.31 -12.31
C VAL A 9 -0.17 0.77 -12.72
N ARG A 10 -0.19 -0.37 -13.41
CA ARG A 10 -1.44 -1.01 -13.81
C ARG A 10 -2.19 -1.56 -12.60
N HIS A 11 -3.51 -1.41 -12.62
CA HIS A 11 -4.33 -1.83 -11.48
C HIS A 11 -4.17 -3.32 -11.14
N HIS A 12 -4.03 -4.19 -12.14
CA HIS A 12 -3.93 -5.62 -11.87
C HIS A 12 -2.58 -6.03 -11.25
N ASP A 13 -1.58 -5.13 -11.26
CA ASP A 13 -0.28 -5.39 -10.63
C ASP A 13 -0.22 -4.89 -9.19
N VAL A 14 -1.19 -4.09 -8.75
CA VAL A 14 -1.13 -3.39 -7.46
C VAL A 14 -1.09 -4.35 -6.29
N ASP A 15 -1.94 -5.36 -6.30
CA ASP A 15 -2.03 -6.32 -5.20
C ASP A 15 -0.66 -6.97 -4.93
N ARG A 16 -0.02 -7.46 -5.99
CA ARG A 16 1.28 -8.11 -5.89
C ARG A 16 2.38 -7.14 -5.45
N LEU A 17 2.40 -5.95 -6.05
CA LEU A 17 3.44 -4.97 -5.74
C LEU A 17 3.36 -4.48 -4.30
N VAL A 18 2.15 -4.19 -3.83
CA VAL A 18 1.95 -3.73 -2.46
C VAL A 18 2.30 -4.83 -1.46
N GLU A 19 1.84 -6.03 -1.70
CA GLU A 19 2.12 -7.16 -0.81
C GLU A 19 3.63 -7.39 -0.71
N ASN A 20 4.32 -7.47 -1.83
CA ASN A 20 5.77 -7.67 -1.83
C ASN A 20 6.49 -6.53 -1.11
N PHE A 21 6.09 -5.29 -1.39
CA PHE A 21 6.72 -4.13 -0.77
C PHE A 21 6.59 -4.15 0.76
N VAL A 22 5.39 -4.43 1.25
CA VAL A 22 5.11 -4.42 2.68
C VAL A 22 5.81 -5.58 3.38
N LEU A 23 5.79 -6.78 2.78
CA LEU A 23 6.34 -7.97 3.42
C LEU A 23 7.86 -8.04 3.35
N LEU A 24 8.48 -7.44 2.34
CA LEU A 24 9.92 -7.54 2.12
C LEU A 24 10.73 -6.37 2.66
N ASN A 25 10.08 -5.35 3.21
CA ASN A 25 10.76 -4.17 3.74
C ASN A 25 10.34 -3.92 5.17
N GLU A 26 11.18 -3.18 5.91
CA GLU A 26 10.90 -2.84 7.28
C GLU A 26 10.17 -1.50 7.38
N ALA A 27 9.23 -1.42 8.33
CA ALA A 27 8.51 -0.19 8.61
C ALA A 27 9.43 0.84 9.27
N PRO A 28 9.12 2.14 9.16
CA PRO A 28 7.90 2.65 8.52
C PRO A 28 8.01 2.67 7.01
N LEU A 29 6.90 2.41 6.34
CA LEU A 29 6.83 2.39 4.88
C LEU A 29 5.76 3.36 4.40
N THR A 30 5.93 3.87 3.18
CA THR A 30 4.98 4.81 2.56
C THR A 30 4.55 4.29 1.21
N ILE A 31 3.24 4.33 0.93
CA ILE A 31 2.69 3.97 -0.37
C ILE A 31 1.92 5.16 -0.91
N ILE A 32 2.32 5.63 -2.09
CA ILE A 32 1.69 6.77 -2.76
C ILE A 32 0.84 6.25 -3.92
N CYS A 33 -0.46 6.55 -3.88
CA CYS A 33 -1.41 6.01 -4.85
C CYS A 33 -1.63 6.89 -6.08
N GLY A 34 -1.17 8.15 -6.06
CA GLY A 34 -1.51 9.12 -7.10
C GLY A 34 -2.92 9.65 -6.89
N ASN A 35 -3.52 10.20 -7.94
CA ASN A 35 -4.83 10.85 -7.83
C ASN A 35 -6.01 9.97 -8.28
N SER A 36 -5.82 8.68 -8.35
CA SER A 36 -6.87 7.75 -8.78
C SER A 36 -7.62 7.19 -7.57
N ASP A 37 -8.91 7.45 -7.49
CA ASP A 37 -9.76 6.89 -6.44
C ASP A 37 -9.75 5.37 -6.50
N ARG A 38 -9.74 4.81 -7.71
CA ARG A 38 -9.67 3.36 -7.89
C ARG A 38 -8.37 2.78 -7.32
N MET A 39 -7.25 3.45 -7.57
CA MET A 39 -5.96 3.01 -7.04
C MET A 39 -5.96 3.06 -5.51
N ILE A 40 -6.49 4.14 -4.94
CA ILE A 40 -6.58 4.29 -3.49
C ILE A 40 -7.37 3.14 -2.88
N LYS A 41 -8.50 2.79 -3.50
CA LYS A 41 -9.34 1.69 -3.03
C LYS A 41 -8.65 0.33 -3.16
N LEU A 42 -7.96 0.09 -4.28
CA LEU A 42 -7.24 -1.17 -4.50
C LEU A 42 -6.14 -1.36 -3.46
N VAL A 43 -5.39 -0.31 -3.17
CA VAL A 43 -4.34 -0.37 -2.14
C VAL A 43 -4.95 -0.65 -0.78
N ARG A 44 -6.05 0.02 -0.46
CA ARG A 44 -6.74 -0.21 0.81
C ARG A 44 -7.20 -1.67 0.94
N ASP A 45 -7.80 -2.22 -0.12
CA ASP A 45 -8.26 -3.61 -0.09
C ASP A 45 -7.10 -4.57 0.12
N THR A 46 -5.96 -4.30 -0.52
CA THR A 46 -4.76 -5.11 -0.35
C THR A 46 -4.22 -5.00 1.08
N LEU A 47 -4.18 -3.80 1.62
CA LEU A 47 -3.70 -3.57 2.99
C LEU A 47 -4.61 -4.23 4.03
N ASP A 48 -5.93 -4.26 3.79
CA ASP A 48 -6.85 -4.97 4.66
C ASP A 48 -6.54 -6.47 4.69
N LYS A 49 -6.24 -7.06 3.54
CA LYS A 49 -5.85 -8.47 3.47
C LYS A 49 -4.53 -8.71 4.21
N ILE A 50 -3.58 -7.82 4.05
CA ILE A 50 -2.29 -7.93 4.73
C ILE A 50 -2.46 -7.84 6.24
N TYR A 51 -3.32 -6.93 6.70
CA TYR A 51 -3.62 -6.83 8.13
C TYR A 51 -4.22 -8.14 8.65
N ASP A 52 -5.20 -8.70 7.94
CA ASP A 52 -5.86 -9.93 8.36
C ASP A 52 -4.91 -11.12 8.40
N ASN A 53 -3.98 -11.21 7.43
CA ASN A 53 -3.11 -12.37 7.28
C ASN A 53 -1.80 -12.24 8.07
N HIS A 54 -1.31 -11.03 8.27
CA HIS A 54 0.02 -10.78 8.85
C HIS A 54 0.00 -9.85 10.05
N ASN A 55 -1.15 -9.33 10.42
CA ASN A 55 -1.31 -8.40 11.55
C ASN A 55 -0.41 -7.16 11.41
N ILE A 56 -0.32 -6.63 10.21
CA ILE A 56 0.49 -5.44 9.91
C ILE A 56 -0.42 -4.21 9.90
N SER A 57 -0.13 -3.24 10.77
CA SER A 57 -0.95 -2.03 10.91
C SER A 57 -0.61 -0.99 9.86
N TRP A 58 -1.62 -0.26 9.41
CA TRP A 58 -1.46 0.81 8.45
C TRP A 58 -2.48 1.91 8.73
N GLN A 59 -2.23 3.10 8.16
CA GLN A 59 -3.18 4.20 8.26
C GLN A 59 -3.12 5.06 6.99
N LEU A 60 -4.23 5.71 6.69
CA LEU A 60 -4.29 6.68 5.60
C LEU A 60 -3.69 7.99 6.10
N TRP A 61 -2.57 8.40 5.49
CA TRP A 61 -1.86 9.60 5.90
C TRP A 61 -2.51 10.87 5.34
N ASN A 62 -2.84 10.83 4.06
CA ASN A 62 -3.63 11.86 3.41
C ASN A 62 -4.46 11.21 2.32
N HIS A 63 -5.11 11.99 1.44
CA HIS A 63 -6.09 11.44 0.49
C HIS A 63 -5.52 10.37 -0.46
N ASN A 64 -4.21 10.31 -0.65
CA ASN A 64 -3.61 9.36 -1.60
C ASN A 64 -2.36 8.66 -1.08
N THR A 65 -2.08 8.73 0.21
CA THR A 65 -0.85 8.17 0.77
C THR A 65 -1.17 7.33 2.00
N TYR A 66 -0.66 6.11 2.01
CA TYR A 66 -0.78 5.21 3.16
C TYR A 66 0.56 5.06 3.86
N LYS A 67 0.53 4.98 5.18
CA LYS A 67 1.70 4.68 6.00
C LYS A 67 1.54 3.29 6.60
N ILE A 68 2.60 2.50 6.52
CA ILE A 68 2.63 1.14 7.08
C ILE A 68 3.45 1.20 8.36
N LEU A 69 2.87 0.77 9.45
CA LEU A 69 3.44 0.94 10.79
C LEU A 69 3.99 -0.36 11.39
N LYS A 70 3.58 -1.50 10.84
CA LYS A 70 3.95 -2.81 11.39
C LYS A 70 3.84 -2.83 12.90
#